data_8fbfaa6d31509f69aee84404f9279e41
#
_entry.id   8fbfaa6d31509f69aee84404f9279e41
#
_cell.length_a   1.000
_cell.length_b   1.000
_cell.length_c   1.000
_cell.angle_alpha   90.00
_cell.angle_beta   90.00
_cell.angle_gamma   90.00
#
_symmetry.space_group_name_H-M   'P 1'
#
loop_
_entity.id
_entity.type
_entity.pdbx_description
1 polymer ?
#
loop_
_entity_poly.entity_id
_entity_poly.type
_entity_poly.pdbx_seq_one_letter_code
_entity_poly.pdbx_strand_id
1 'polypeptide(L)'
;MSDGPMFNAYPDSLGGKLSDIVSILEKPEFKDVFQSFYILPSIYQSDLDRGFSVTSYNINENLGDIKDLENIKNLGIDLKLDFILNHLSVQSMQFQDIIKNGEASVYKDFFINWNKFWEGLGEMSEEGYIIPREELIKDMFFRKPGLPILMTRFPDGREVPYWNTFYQEVKYQHINIQDIMTET
;
A
#
# COMPACT_ATOMS: atom_id res chain seq x y z
N MET A 1 -4.34 -25.36 -7.36
CA MET A 1 -3.21 -24.63 -7.96
C MET A 1 -2.73 -25.50 -9.09
N SER A 2 -2.59 -24.95 -10.29
CA SER A 2 -2.02 -25.66 -11.42
C SER A 2 -0.55 -25.97 -11.15
N ASP A 3 -0.15 -27.23 -11.39
CA ASP A 3 1.23 -27.67 -11.23
C ASP A 3 2.02 -27.32 -12.51
N GLY A 4 2.74 -26.22 -12.50
CA GLY A 4 3.56 -25.82 -13.64
C GLY A 4 4.28 -24.48 -13.45
N PRO A 5 5.06 -24.04 -14.46
CA PRO A 5 5.83 -22.81 -14.39
C PRO A 5 4.93 -21.59 -14.15
N MET A 6 5.41 -20.69 -13.27
CA MET A 6 4.79 -19.41 -13.00
C MET A 6 5.59 -18.29 -13.67
N PHE A 7 4.91 -17.47 -14.45
CA PHE A 7 5.47 -16.23 -14.96
C PHE A 7 5.31 -15.11 -13.91
N ASN A 8 6.36 -14.35 -13.65
CA ASN A 8 6.34 -13.21 -12.72
C ASN A 8 6.76 -11.95 -13.44
N ALA A 9 5.93 -10.92 -13.43
CA ALA A 9 6.29 -9.64 -14.02
C ALA A 9 5.48 -8.49 -13.40
N TYR A 10 6.07 -7.28 -13.42
CA TYR A 10 5.29 -6.07 -13.27
C TYR A 10 4.45 -5.86 -14.53
N PRO A 11 3.28 -5.19 -14.47
CA PRO A 11 2.41 -4.97 -15.62
C PRO A 11 3.11 -4.25 -16.79
N ASP A 12 4.11 -3.42 -16.49
CA ASP A 12 4.88 -2.60 -17.43
C ASP A 12 6.24 -3.18 -17.83
N SER A 13 6.56 -4.44 -17.44
CA SER A 13 7.91 -5.00 -17.62
C SER A 13 8.24 -5.34 -19.07
N LEU A 14 7.26 -5.72 -19.89
CA LEU A 14 7.46 -6.17 -21.27
C LEU A 14 6.69 -5.27 -22.27
N GLY A 15 6.89 -3.99 -22.16
CA GLY A 15 6.17 -2.96 -22.89
C GLY A 15 5.81 -1.82 -21.95
N GLY A 16 4.60 -1.31 -21.98
CA GLY A 16 4.14 -0.25 -21.10
C GLY A 16 2.92 -0.65 -20.26
N LYS A 17 2.28 -1.77 -20.63
CA LYS A 17 1.01 -2.20 -20.07
C LYS A 17 0.88 -3.71 -20.03
N LEU A 18 -0.11 -4.17 -19.28
CA LEU A 18 -0.46 -5.58 -19.18
C LEU A 18 -0.88 -6.17 -20.55
N SER A 19 -1.53 -5.39 -21.42
CA SER A 19 -1.88 -5.79 -22.79
C SER A 19 -0.67 -6.18 -23.64
N ASP A 20 0.49 -5.58 -23.40
CA ASP A 20 1.71 -5.95 -24.11
C ASP A 20 2.21 -7.34 -23.68
N ILE A 21 2.06 -7.63 -22.38
CA ILE A 21 2.35 -8.97 -21.82
C ILE A 21 1.36 -10.01 -22.40
N VAL A 22 0.09 -9.70 -22.46
CA VAL A 22 -0.93 -10.56 -23.10
C VAL A 22 -0.51 -10.90 -24.52
N SER A 23 -0.15 -9.89 -25.32
CA SER A 23 0.28 -10.08 -26.72
C SER A 23 1.53 -10.95 -26.87
N ILE A 24 2.40 -10.98 -25.85
CA ILE A 24 3.56 -11.88 -25.82
C ILE A 24 3.11 -13.30 -25.48
N LEU A 25 2.26 -13.47 -24.47
CA LEU A 25 1.78 -14.78 -24.02
C LEU A 25 0.91 -15.48 -25.06
N GLU A 26 0.27 -14.74 -25.98
CA GLU A 26 -0.50 -15.26 -27.13
C GLU A 26 0.37 -15.86 -28.24
N LYS A 27 1.68 -15.59 -28.25
CA LYS A 27 2.56 -16.12 -29.31
C LYS A 27 2.70 -17.63 -29.19
N PRO A 28 2.81 -18.36 -30.33
CA PRO A 28 2.93 -19.80 -30.35
C PRO A 28 4.05 -20.37 -29.46
N GLU A 29 5.15 -19.62 -29.31
CA GLU A 29 6.31 -20.01 -28.51
C GLU A 29 6.02 -20.07 -27.01
N PHE A 30 4.99 -19.35 -26.55
CA PHE A 30 4.57 -19.29 -25.14
C PHE A 30 3.29 -20.07 -24.84
N LYS A 31 2.66 -20.63 -25.88
CA LYS A 31 1.45 -21.39 -25.71
C LYS A 31 1.70 -22.59 -24.78
N ASP A 32 0.85 -22.72 -23.74
CA ASP A 32 0.90 -23.80 -22.76
C ASP A 32 2.21 -23.86 -21.91
N VAL A 33 3.09 -22.84 -22.02
CA VAL A 33 4.35 -22.80 -21.26
C VAL A 33 4.10 -22.45 -19.79
N PHE A 34 3.28 -21.42 -19.54
CA PHE A 34 2.99 -20.96 -18.19
C PHE A 34 1.61 -21.41 -17.72
N GLN A 35 1.56 -21.93 -16.48
CA GLN A 35 0.31 -22.36 -15.86
C GLN A 35 -0.29 -21.23 -15.00
N SER A 36 0.54 -20.28 -14.57
CA SER A 36 0.11 -19.15 -13.77
C SER A 36 0.93 -17.90 -14.05
N PHE A 37 0.31 -16.73 -13.82
CA PHE A 37 0.97 -15.44 -13.91
C PHE A 37 0.77 -14.67 -12.61
N TYR A 38 1.87 -14.31 -11.97
CA TYR A 38 1.90 -13.44 -10.80
C TYR A 38 2.21 -12.01 -11.23
N ILE A 39 1.23 -11.12 -11.11
CA ILE A 39 1.38 -9.70 -11.38
C ILE A 39 1.97 -9.02 -10.14
N LEU A 40 3.18 -8.45 -10.29
CA LEU A 40 3.99 -7.84 -9.24
C LEU A 40 3.89 -6.31 -9.25
N PRO A 41 3.91 -5.65 -8.09
CA PRO A 41 3.39 -6.15 -6.85
C PRO A 41 1.86 -6.10 -6.85
N SER A 42 1.29 -5.19 -7.63
CA SER A 42 -0.13 -4.94 -7.70
C SER A 42 -0.50 -4.21 -9.00
N ILE A 43 -1.70 -4.43 -9.48
CA ILE A 43 -2.31 -3.71 -10.60
C ILE A 43 -3.20 -2.54 -10.12
N TYR A 44 -3.29 -2.33 -8.81
CA TYR A 44 -4.16 -1.30 -8.23
C TYR A 44 -3.56 0.09 -8.31
N GLN A 45 -4.41 1.11 -8.13
CA GLN A 45 -3.96 2.50 -8.10
C GLN A 45 -3.01 2.72 -6.90
N SER A 46 -1.87 3.33 -7.19
CA SER A 46 -0.82 3.60 -6.23
C SER A 46 -0.14 4.93 -6.58
N ASP A 47 0.30 5.67 -5.58
CA ASP A 47 1.04 6.92 -5.78
C ASP A 47 2.55 6.72 -5.75
N LEU A 48 3.04 5.74 -5.02
CA LEU A 48 4.47 5.45 -4.90
C LEU A 48 4.77 3.95 -4.95
N ASP A 49 6.06 3.65 -5.03
CA ASP A 49 6.65 2.33 -4.82
C ASP A 49 6.06 1.22 -5.72
N ARG A 50 5.68 1.61 -6.96
CA ARG A 50 5.22 0.69 -8.02
C ARG A 50 4.12 -0.27 -7.57
N GLY A 51 3.13 0.23 -6.80
CA GLY A 51 1.96 -0.55 -6.39
C GLY A 51 1.91 -0.91 -4.91
N PHE A 52 2.97 -0.67 -4.11
CA PHE A 52 2.92 -0.91 -2.67
C PHE A 52 2.22 0.21 -1.90
N SER A 53 2.21 1.45 -2.43
CA SER A 53 1.53 2.60 -1.82
C SER A 53 0.11 2.74 -2.38
N VAL A 54 -0.80 1.85 -1.98
CA VAL A 54 -2.16 1.78 -2.54
C VAL A 54 -2.97 3.01 -2.15
N THR A 55 -3.52 3.70 -3.15
CA THR A 55 -4.48 4.81 -2.96
C THR A 55 -5.92 4.36 -3.13
N SER A 56 -6.14 3.34 -3.98
CA SER A 56 -7.45 2.75 -4.26
C SER A 56 -7.27 1.33 -4.81
N TYR A 57 -8.20 0.44 -4.49
CA TYR A 57 -8.24 -0.92 -5.06
C TYR A 57 -8.92 -0.99 -6.44
N ASN A 58 -9.11 0.13 -7.08
CA ASN A 58 -9.47 0.15 -8.49
C ASN A 58 -8.24 -0.19 -9.34
N ILE A 59 -8.46 -0.85 -10.48
CA ILE A 59 -7.38 -1.15 -11.42
C ILE A 59 -6.78 0.17 -11.92
N ASN A 60 -5.46 0.21 -11.98
CA ASN A 60 -4.73 1.34 -12.57
C ASN A 60 -4.76 1.21 -14.10
N GLU A 61 -5.60 2.01 -14.74
CA GLU A 61 -5.80 1.99 -16.20
C GLU A 61 -4.53 2.32 -17.01
N ASN A 62 -3.53 2.92 -16.37
CA ASN A 62 -2.22 3.12 -17.00
C ASN A 62 -1.41 1.82 -17.11
N LEU A 63 -1.72 0.83 -16.28
CA LEU A 63 -1.03 -0.47 -16.24
C LEU A 63 -1.80 -1.58 -16.94
N GLY A 64 -3.13 -1.47 -17.03
CA GLY A 64 -3.99 -2.46 -17.65
C GLY A 64 -5.46 -2.28 -17.28
N ASP A 65 -6.31 -3.16 -17.78
CA ASP A 65 -7.73 -3.15 -17.49
C ASP A 65 -8.26 -4.56 -17.19
N ILE A 66 -9.57 -4.65 -16.93
CA ILE A 66 -10.23 -5.94 -16.63
C ILE A 66 -10.16 -6.90 -17.83
N LYS A 67 -10.16 -6.39 -19.07
CA LYS A 67 -10.09 -7.22 -20.27
C LYS A 67 -8.74 -7.91 -20.40
N ASP A 68 -7.66 -7.22 -20.00
CA ASP A 68 -6.34 -7.83 -19.98
C ASP A 68 -6.30 -9.04 -19.05
N LEU A 69 -6.91 -8.93 -17.86
CA LEU A 69 -7.01 -10.03 -16.90
C LEU A 69 -7.88 -11.18 -17.46
N GLU A 70 -9.00 -10.84 -18.12
CA GLU A 70 -9.85 -11.82 -18.79
C GLU A 70 -9.11 -12.54 -19.95
N ASN A 71 -8.34 -11.81 -20.74
CA ASN A 71 -7.54 -12.38 -21.82
C ASN A 71 -6.50 -13.36 -21.30
N ILE A 72 -5.77 -13.03 -20.22
CA ILE A 72 -4.82 -13.96 -19.58
C ILE A 72 -5.54 -15.23 -19.13
N LYS A 73 -6.70 -15.08 -18.48
CA LYS A 73 -7.51 -16.20 -18.06
C LYS A 73 -7.98 -17.07 -19.25
N ASN A 74 -8.36 -16.45 -20.37
CA ASN A 74 -8.78 -17.15 -21.59
C ASN A 74 -7.63 -17.94 -22.25
N LEU A 75 -6.37 -17.59 -21.97
CA LEU A 75 -5.20 -18.37 -22.35
C LEU A 75 -4.99 -19.62 -21.47
N GLY A 76 -5.85 -19.86 -20.49
CA GLY A 76 -5.73 -20.98 -19.54
C GLY A 76 -4.70 -20.72 -18.44
N ILE A 77 -4.28 -19.46 -18.24
CA ILE A 77 -3.27 -19.07 -17.24
C ILE A 77 -3.98 -18.58 -15.97
N ASP A 78 -3.68 -19.21 -14.83
CA ASP A 78 -4.18 -18.78 -13.53
C ASP A 78 -3.52 -17.47 -13.08
N LEU A 79 -4.31 -16.51 -12.60
CA LEU A 79 -3.82 -15.24 -12.11
C LEU A 79 -3.53 -15.29 -10.61
N LYS A 80 -2.37 -14.76 -10.23
CA LYS A 80 -2.01 -14.43 -8.85
C LYS A 80 -1.79 -12.93 -8.75
N LEU A 81 -2.47 -12.29 -7.80
CA LEU A 81 -2.41 -10.86 -7.53
C LEU A 81 -2.01 -10.64 -6.07
N ASP A 82 -1.21 -9.61 -5.81
CA ASP A 82 -1.05 -9.10 -4.46
C ASP A 82 -2.25 -8.26 -4.08
N PHE A 83 -2.68 -8.45 -2.85
CA PHE A 83 -3.73 -7.66 -2.24
C PHE A 83 -3.22 -7.10 -0.91
N ILE A 84 -2.76 -5.86 -0.95
CA ILE A 84 -2.11 -5.19 0.18
C ILE A 84 -3.21 -4.69 1.12
N LEU A 85 -3.35 -5.33 2.28
CA LEU A 85 -4.36 -5.00 3.29
C LEU A 85 -3.79 -4.36 4.55
N ASN A 86 -2.49 -4.51 4.78
CA ASN A 86 -1.85 -4.11 6.02
C ASN A 86 -1.43 -2.64 6.05
N HIS A 87 -1.53 -1.91 4.93
CA HIS A 87 -1.23 -0.49 4.86
C HIS A 87 -1.83 0.16 3.62
N LEU A 88 -2.02 1.47 3.68
CA LEU A 88 -2.49 2.32 2.58
C LEU A 88 -1.67 3.60 2.51
N SER A 89 -1.69 4.26 1.34
CA SER A 89 -1.18 5.61 1.18
C SER A 89 -1.97 6.63 1.99
N VAL A 90 -1.32 7.69 2.43
CA VAL A 90 -2.00 8.88 2.96
C VAL A 90 -2.93 9.52 1.94
N GLN A 91 -2.70 9.30 0.66
CA GLN A 91 -3.57 9.78 -0.42
C GLN A 91 -4.81 8.89 -0.62
N SER A 92 -4.93 7.80 0.14
CA SER A 92 -6.14 6.98 0.13
C SER A 92 -7.36 7.79 0.58
N MET A 93 -8.52 7.49 -0.01
CA MET A 93 -9.78 8.15 0.34
C MET A 93 -10.06 8.06 1.86
N GLN A 94 -9.72 6.95 2.47
CA GLN A 94 -9.92 6.70 3.89
C GLN A 94 -9.09 7.65 4.77
N PHE A 95 -7.79 7.81 4.46
CA PHE A 95 -6.95 8.70 5.25
C PHE A 95 -7.24 10.16 4.98
N GLN A 96 -7.55 10.54 3.72
CA GLN A 96 -7.97 11.90 3.37
C GLN A 96 -9.28 12.30 4.07
N ASP A 97 -10.20 11.36 4.25
CA ASP A 97 -11.43 11.61 5.02
C ASP A 97 -11.11 11.89 6.50
N ILE A 98 -10.15 11.16 7.10
CA ILE A 98 -9.68 11.42 8.46
C ILE A 98 -9.06 12.82 8.58
N ILE A 99 -8.18 13.19 7.64
CA ILE A 99 -7.57 14.54 7.62
C ILE A 99 -8.63 15.62 7.57
N LYS A 100 -9.68 15.42 6.76
CA LYS A 100 -10.74 16.39 6.55
C LYS A 100 -11.73 16.47 7.72
N ASN A 101 -12.13 15.33 8.26
CA ASN A 101 -13.26 15.22 9.19
C ASN A 101 -12.84 14.89 10.63
N GLY A 102 -11.57 14.52 10.86
CA GLY A 102 -11.05 14.20 12.20
C GLY A 102 -11.86 13.11 12.89
N GLU A 103 -12.29 13.35 14.11
CA GLU A 103 -13.11 12.41 14.90
C GLU A 103 -14.50 12.12 14.31
N ALA A 104 -14.98 12.97 13.41
CA ALA A 104 -16.24 12.75 12.70
C ALA A 104 -16.09 11.82 11.49
N SER A 105 -14.85 11.47 11.11
CA SER A 105 -14.59 10.52 10.03
C SER A 105 -15.18 9.14 10.35
N VAL A 106 -15.79 8.52 9.34
CA VAL A 106 -16.23 7.12 9.44
C VAL A 106 -15.04 6.15 9.46
N TYR A 107 -13.87 6.61 9.07
CA TYR A 107 -12.62 5.85 9.02
C TYR A 107 -11.68 6.13 10.21
N LYS A 108 -12.11 6.87 11.24
CA LYS A 108 -11.26 7.29 12.36
C LYS A 108 -10.53 6.14 13.08
N ASP A 109 -11.12 4.96 13.07
CA ASP A 109 -10.54 3.77 13.69
C ASP A 109 -10.01 2.75 12.64
N PHE A 110 -9.89 3.17 11.37
CA PHE A 110 -9.39 2.33 10.29
C PHE A 110 -7.86 2.21 10.30
N PHE A 111 -7.17 3.24 10.79
CA PHE A 111 -5.72 3.27 10.92
C PHE A 111 -5.32 3.23 12.38
N ILE A 112 -4.14 2.67 12.67
CA ILE A 112 -3.64 2.56 14.03
C ILE A 112 -3.29 3.95 14.56
N ASN A 113 -4.09 4.45 15.49
CA ASN A 113 -3.74 5.60 16.30
C ASN A 113 -2.66 5.18 17.31
N TRP A 114 -1.49 5.77 17.21
CA TRP A 114 -0.33 5.42 18.02
C TRP A 114 -0.60 5.52 19.52
N ASN A 115 -1.20 6.62 19.97
CA ASN A 115 -1.45 6.84 21.40
C ASN A 115 -2.50 5.89 21.96
N LYS A 116 -3.56 5.58 21.18
CA LYS A 116 -4.56 4.58 21.60
C LYS A 116 -3.93 3.19 21.72
N PHE A 117 -3.04 2.83 20.80
CA PHE A 117 -2.37 1.53 20.80
C PHE A 117 -1.43 1.36 22.00
N TRP A 118 -0.69 2.41 22.36
CA TRP A 118 0.29 2.39 23.43
C TRP A 118 -0.23 2.94 24.78
N GLU A 119 -1.54 3.13 24.92
CA GLU A 119 -2.14 3.66 26.15
C GLU A 119 -1.77 2.80 27.36
N GLY A 120 -1.20 3.45 28.40
CA GLY A 120 -0.72 2.78 29.62
C GLY A 120 0.56 1.96 29.46
N LEU A 121 1.17 1.91 28.27
CA LEU A 121 2.36 1.11 27.96
C LEU A 121 3.64 1.94 27.76
N GLY A 122 3.60 3.23 28.04
CA GLY A 122 4.72 4.15 27.89
C GLY A 122 4.47 5.50 28.53
N GLU A 123 5.33 6.47 28.21
CA GLU A 123 5.26 7.84 28.70
C GLU A 123 4.95 8.82 27.56
N MET A 124 4.16 9.84 27.85
CA MET A 124 3.82 10.89 26.89
C MET A 124 5.03 11.79 26.64
N SER A 125 5.44 11.97 25.38
CA SER A 125 6.49 12.89 24.98
C SER A 125 6.01 14.35 24.95
N GLU A 126 6.95 15.29 24.88
CA GLU A 126 6.64 16.71 24.70
C GLU A 126 5.97 16.99 23.34
N GLU A 127 6.23 16.15 22.34
CA GLU A 127 5.66 16.24 21.00
C GLU A 127 4.24 15.64 20.89
N GLY A 128 3.70 15.07 21.98
CA GLY A 128 2.33 14.62 22.05
C GLY A 128 2.09 13.16 21.61
N TYR A 129 3.12 12.34 21.54
CA TYR A 129 2.98 10.91 21.32
C TYR A 129 3.57 10.08 22.47
N ILE A 130 3.07 8.86 22.66
CA ILE A 130 3.58 7.96 23.69
C ILE A 130 4.89 7.32 23.22
N ILE A 131 5.92 7.39 24.07
CA ILE A 131 7.15 6.62 23.94
C ILE A 131 6.92 5.30 24.68
N PRO A 132 6.80 4.16 23.98
CA PRO A 132 6.57 2.86 24.62
C PRO A 132 7.77 2.45 25.49
N ARG A 133 7.51 1.66 26.51
CA ARG A 133 8.59 1.06 27.31
C ARG A 133 9.50 0.21 26.44
N GLU A 134 10.81 0.32 26.66
CA GLU A 134 11.84 -0.33 25.85
C GLU A 134 11.65 -1.86 25.73
N GLU A 135 11.23 -2.52 26.80
CA GLU A 135 11.00 -3.97 26.80
C GLU A 135 9.90 -4.41 25.84
N LEU A 136 8.98 -3.50 25.45
CA LEU A 136 7.88 -3.79 24.52
C LEU A 136 8.28 -3.63 23.05
N ILE A 137 9.30 -2.83 22.77
CA ILE A 137 9.72 -2.50 21.41
C ILE A 137 11.11 -3.02 21.03
N LYS A 138 11.89 -3.57 21.99
CA LYS A 138 13.28 -4.03 21.77
C LYS A 138 13.41 -5.08 20.66
N ASP A 139 12.40 -5.91 20.46
CA ASP A 139 12.38 -6.97 19.46
C ASP A 139 11.61 -6.55 18.17
N MET A 140 11.13 -5.29 18.09
CA MET A 140 10.44 -4.78 16.92
C MET A 140 11.45 -4.27 15.89
N PHE A 141 11.17 -4.57 14.62
CA PHE A 141 11.98 -4.06 13.53
C PHE A 141 11.38 -2.75 12.99
N PHE A 142 12.14 -1.68 13.09
CA PHE A 142 11.81 -0.41 12.45
C PHE A 142 12.75 -0.17 11.26
N ARG A 143 12.19 0.20 10.12
CA ARG A 143 12.96 0.42 8.87
C ARG A 143 13.92 1.60 8.96
N LYS A 144 13.63 2.58 9.82
CA LYS A 144 14.48 3.76 10.08
C LYS A 144 14.68 3.93 11.58
N PRO A 145 15.75 4.64 11.99
CA PRO A 145 15.90 5.04 13.39
C PRO A 145 14.71 5.88 13.88
N GLY A 146 14.31 5.66 15.13
CA GLY A 146 13.17 6.34 15.76
C GLY A 146 11.87 5.57 15.68
N LEU A 147 10.84 6.13 16.30
CA LEU A 147 9.51 5.53 16.34
C LEU A 147 8.77 5.78 15.00
N PRO A 148 7.99 4.81 14.52
CA PRO A 148 7.28 4.90 13.24
C PRO A 148 6.00 5.72 13.38
N ILE A 149 6.13 7.03 13.56
CA ILE A 149 5.01 7.92 13.87
C ILE A 149 4.84 8.97 12.77
N LEU A 150 3.59 9.19 12.39
CA LEU A 150 3.14 10.38 11.70
C LEU A 150 2.28 11.23 12.61
N MET A 151 2.67 12.45 12.81
CA MET A 151 1.83 13.46 13.42
C MET A 151 0.89 14.05 12.37
N THR A 152 -0.41 13.80 12.52
CA THR A 152 -1.46 14.28 11.60
C THR A 152 -2.26 15.38 12.25
N ARG A 153 -2.32 16.55 11.61
CA ARG A 153 -3.07 17.69 12.12
C ARG A 153 -4.52 17.63 11.65
N PHE A 154 -5.44 17.67 12.60
CA PHE A 154 -6.88 17.70 12.35
C PHE A 154 -7.41 19.13 12.13
N PRO A 155 -8.64 19.28 11.57
CA PRO A 155 -9.23 20.60 11.33
C PRO A 155 -9.41 21.46 12.58
N ASP A 156 -9.59 20.84 13.74
CA ASP A 156 -9.69 21.49 15.05
C ASP A 156 -8.34 21.92 15.64
N GLY A 157 -7.25 21.67 14.91
CA GLY A 157 -5.88 22.02 15.29
C GLY A 157 -5.17 20.99 16.16
N ARG A 158 -5.83 19.92 16.60
CA ARG A 158 -5.17 18.82 17.33
C ARG A 158 -4.24 18.06 16.40
N GLU A 159 -3.15 17.58 16.96
CA GLU A 159 -2.23 16.67 16.31
C GLU A 159 -2.42 15.26 16.86
N VAL A 160 -2.58 14.31 15.95
CA VAL A 160 -2.87 12.91 16.26
C VAL A 160 -1.80 12.04 15.64
N PRO A 161 -1.08 11.23 16.44
CA PRO A 161 -0.05 10.33 15.94
C PRO A 161 -0.68 9.06 15.37
N TYR A 162 -0.32 8.72 14.14
CA TYR A 162 -0.64 7.45 13.51
C TYR A 162 0.61 6.62 13.28
N TRP A 163 0.45 5.29 13.22
CA TRP A 163 1.53 4.38 12.89
C TRP A 163 1.97 4.55 11.44
N ASN A 164 3.26 4.81 11.21
CA ASN A 164 3.86 5.00 9.91
C ASN A 164 4.85 3.87 9.59
N THR A 165 4.44 2.91 8.75
CA THR A 165 5.22 1.70 8.51
C THR A 165 6.44 1.93 7.61
N PHE A 166 6.32 2.77 6.57
CA PHE A 166 7.34 2.85 5.51
C PHE A 166 8.15 4.14 5.48
N TYR A 167 7.76 5.18 6.20
CA TYR A 167 8.46 6.49 6.28
C TYR A 167 8.76 7.10 4.91
N GLN A 168 7.87 6.97 3.97
CA GLN A 168 8.07 7.62 2.68
C GLN A 168 7.75 9.11 2.80
N GLU A 169 8.65 9.95 2.30
CA GLU A 169 8.46 11.39 2.23
C GLU A 169 8.17 11.79 0.79
N VAL A 170 7.02 12.40 0.53
CA VAL A 170 6.74 13.06 -0.75
C VAL A 170 6.87 14.56 -0.56
N LYS A 171 7.80 15.16 -1.28
CA LYS A 171 7.90 16.61 -1.37
C LYS A 171 6.96 17.13 -2.45
N TYR A 172 5.73 17.46 -2.09
CA TYR A 172 4.89 18.30 -2.94
C TYR A 172 5.33 19.75 -2.80
N GLN A 173 5.19 20.54 -3.87
CA GLN A 173 5.81 21.86 -4.05
C GLN A 173 5.58 22.90 -2.95
N HIS A 174 4.88 22.64 -1.88
CA HIS A 174 4.73 23.53 -0.70
C HIS A 174 4.35 22.79 0.60
N ILE A 175 4.27 21.48 0.59
CA ILE A 175 3.90 20.71 1.79
C ILE A 175 4.80 19.47 1.82
N ASN A 176 5.61 19.33 2.88
CA ASN A 176 6.23 18.05 3.19
C ASN A 176 5.12 17.09 3.64
N ILE A 177 4.54 16.37 2.69
CA ILE A 177 3.66 15.26 3.02
C ILE A 177 4.57 14.06 3.15
N GLN A 178 4.68 13.54 4.36
CA GLN A 178 5.22 12.20 4.57
C GLN A 178 4.20 11.23 4.04
N ASP A 179 4.58 10.43 3.08
CA ASP A 179 3.74 9.31 2.69
C ASP A 179 3.70 8.30 3.81
N ILE A 180 2.51 8.13 4.26
CA ILE A 180 2.24 7.29 5.38
C ILE A 180 1.52 6.10 4.86
N MET A 181 2.17 5.01 4.98
CA MET A 181 1.54 3.73 4.88
C MET A 181 1.28 3.31 6.32
N THR A 182 0.03 3.29 6.69
CA THR A 182 -0.39 2.87 8.03
C THR A 182 -0.87 1.43 7.97
N GLU A 183 -0.55 0.65 8.99
CA GLU A 183 -1.10 -0.69 9.15
C GLU A 183 -2.58 -0.61 9.53
N THR A 184 -3.39 -1.40 8.89
CA THR A 184 -4.81 -1.60 9.24
C THR A 184 -5.00 -2.89 10.03
#